data_9ed6d3ab59ae033659c7472d7a4ce038
#
_entry.id   9ed6d3ab59ae033659c7472d7a4ce038
#
_cell.length_a   1.000
_cell.length_b   1.000
_cell.length_c   1.000
_cell.angle_alpha   90.00
_cell.angle_beta   90.00
_cell.angle_gamma   90.00
#
_symmetry.space_group_name_H-M   'P 1'
#
loop_
_entity.id
_entity.type
_entity.pdbx_description
1 polymer ?
#
loop_
_entity_poly.entity_id
_entity_poly.type
_entity_poly.pdbx_seq_one_letter_code
_entity_poly.pdbx_strand_id
1 'polypeptide(L)'
;SSDVCSSDLHYRMYDYIRDELPALIQSGFAVSDRCAISGHSMGGHGALIMALKNPGKYVSVSAFAPIVNPTQVPWGQKAFTNYLGEDEAKWQEWDSCALMLASSSANAIPMLVDQGDADQFLAGQLQPAVLAEAARQKDWPLTLRIQPGYDHSYYFIASFIEDHLRFHAEHLFG
;
A
#
# COMPACT_ATOMS: atom_id res chain seq x y z
N SER A 1 9.70 14.72 -10.76
CA SER A 1 9.27 13.77 -9.74
C SER A 1 8.29 12.79 -10.36
N SER A 2 8.62 11.55 -10.26
CA SER A 2 7.85 10.46 -10.83
C SER A 2 6.84 9.96 -9.81
N ASP A 3 5.70 10.62 -9.74
CA ASP A 3 4.58 10.08 -9.00
C ASP A 3 3.94 8.96 -9.81
N VAL A 4 3.72 7.80 -9.23
CA VAL A 4 3.03 6.68 -9.89
C VAL A 4 1.62 7.07 -10.35
N CYS A 5 1.04 8.07 -9.71
CA CYS A 5 -0.30 8.57 -9.99
C CYS A 5 -0.32 9.92 -10.73
N SER A 6 0.84 10.48 -11.10
CA SER A 6 0.89 11.73 -11.83
C SER A 6 1.74 11.60 -13.07
N SER A 7 1.15 11.85 -14.21
CA SER A 7 1.83 11.85 -15.51
C SER A 7 2.26 13.25 -15.93
N ASP A 8 1.94 14.27 -15.15
CA ASP A 8 2.22 15.65 -15.50
C ASP A 8 2.53 16.54 -14.28
N LEU A 9 2.78 17.80 -14.54
CA LEU A 9 3.18 18.79 -13.54
C LEU A 9 2.07 19.20 -12.56
N HIS A 10 0.83 18.80 -12.80
CA HIS A 10 -0.33 19.30 -12.05
C HIS A 10 -0.88 18.30 -11.04
N TYR A 11 -0.68 17.00 -11.26
CA TYR A 11 -1.25 15.93 -10.43
C TYR A 11 -0.16 15.15 -9.68
N ARG A 12 0.39 15.75 -8.63
CA ARG A 12 1.43 15.17 -7.77
C ARG A 12 0.80 14.46 -6.58
N MET A 13 0.07 13.37 -6.84
CA MET A 13 -0.72 12.66 -5.84
C MET A 13 0.14 12.13 -4.67
N TYR A 14 1.35 11.67 -4.94
CA TYR A 14 2.27 11.21 -3.89
C TYR A 14 2.59 12.34 -2.90
N ASP A 15 2.99 13.51 -3.38
CA ASP A 15 3.31 14.65 -2.53
C ASP A 15 2.07 15.19 -1.83
N TYR A 16 0.91 15.20 -2.53
CA TYR A 16 -0.36 15.59 -1.94
C TYR A 16 -0.70 14.72 -0.72
N ILE A 17 -0.68 13.40 -0.87
CA ILE A 17 -0.99 12.46 0.23
C ILE A 17 0.08 12.51 1.32
N ARG A 18 1.36 12.69 0.94
CA ARG A 18 2.45 12.72 1.90
C ARG A 18 2.45 13.99 2.76
N ASP A 19 2.24 15.14 2.14
CA ASP A 19 2.53 16.43 2.78
C ASP A 19 1.31 17.35 2.87
N GLU A 20 0.61 17.59 1.75
CA GLU A 20 -0.43 18.62 1.69
C GLU A 20 -1.69 18.21 2.47
N LEU A 21 -2.19 17.01 2.24
CA LEU A 21 -3.39 16.51 2.91
C LEU A 21 -3.22 16.42 4.44
N PRO A 22 -2.15 15.85 4.99
CA PRO A 22 -1.93 15.86 6.43
C PRO A 22 -1.84 17.28 7.01
N ALA A 23 -1.13 18.19 6.36
CA ALA A 23 -1.03 19.57 6.80
C ALA A 23 -2.40 20.28 6.82
N LEU A 24 -3.23 20.05 5.80
CA LEU A 24 -4.59 20.58 5.73
C LEU A 24 -5.46 20.04 6.88
N ILE A 25 -5.43 18.74 7.12
CA ILE A 25 -6.19 18.10 8.21
C ILE A 25 -5.74 18.64 9.57
N GLN A 26 -4.43 18.70 9.82
CA GLN A 26 -3.89 19.23 11.09
C GLN A 26 -4.21 20.69 11.31
N SER A 27 -4.30 21.49 10.26
CA SER A 27 -4.65 22.92 10.38
C SER A 27 -6.16 23.16 10.61
N GLY A 28 -7.02 22.25 10.15
CA GLY A 28 -8.47 22.40 10.20
C GLY A 28 -9.17 21.63 11.31
N PHE A 29 -8.50 20.62 11.90
CA PHE A 29 -9.11 19.71 12.87
C PHE A 29 -8.22 19.47 14.08
N ALA A 30 -8.82 19.22 15.23
CA ALA A 30 -8.10 18.83 16.44
C ALA A 30 -7.73 17.33 16.36
N VAL A 31 -6.66 17.02 15.64
CA VAL A 31 -6.14 15.68 15.47
C VAL A 31 -4.72 15.57 16.03
N SER A 32 -4.27 14.33 16.34
CA SER A 32 -2.88 14.08 16.70
C SER A 32 -1.97 14.12 15.47
N ASP A 33 -0.67 14.09 15.69
CA ASP A 33 0.36 13.93 14.65
C ASP A 33 0.54 12.49 14.17
N ARG A 34 -0.09 11.51 14.86
CA ARG A 34 -0.04 10.10 14.49
C ARG A 34 -1.01 9.83 13.35
N CYS A 35 -0.56 9.15 12.33
CA CYS A 35 -1.41 8.76 11.22
C CYS A 35 -1.18 7.31 10.78
N ALA A 36 -2.22 6.73 10.22
CA ALA A 36 -2.21 5.43 9.57
C ALA A 36 -2.66 5.60 8.11
N ILE A 37 -2.42 4.60 7.29
CA ILE A 37 -2.80 4.66 5.87
C ILE A 37 -3.45 3.34 5.44
N SER A 38 -4.50 3.47 4.61
CA SER A 38 -5.21 2.31 4.06
C SER A 38 -5.61 2.55 2.61
N GLY A 39 -5.81 1.47 1.85
CA GLY A 39 -6.31 1.56 0.48
C GLY A 39 -6.76 0.23 -0.10
N HIS A 40 -7.43 0.30 -1.25
CA HIS A 40 -7.91 -0.86 -1.99
C HIS A 40 -7.28 -0.91 -3.37
N SER A 41 -6.88 -2.10 -3.83
CA SER A 41 -6.37 -2.35 -5.19
C SER A 41 -5.16 -1.47 -5.52
N MET A 42 -5.26 -0.58 -6.50
CA MET A 42 -4.25 0.45 -6.81
C MET A 42 -4.03 1.39 -5.62
N GLY A 43 -5.09 1.77 -4.89
CA GLY A 43 -4.97 2.54 -3.65
C GLY A 43 -4.29 1.74 -2.52
N GLY A 44 -4.48 0.41 -2.49
CA GLY A 44 -3.75 -0.50 -1.61
C GLY A 44 -2.25 -0.53 -1.93
N HIS A 45 -1.91 -0.62 -3.21
CA HIS A 45 -0.54 -0.42 -3.68
C HIS A 45 0.02 0.94 -3.19
N GLY A 46 -0.73 2.02 -3.41
CA GLY A 46 -0.34 3.35 -2.96
C GLY A 46 -0.10 3.42 -1.45
N ALA A 47 -0.97 2.82 -0.63
CA ALA A 47 -0.82 2.78 0.82
C ALA A 47 0.48 2.07 1.24
N LEU A 48 0.80 0.93 0.62
CA LEU A 48 2.04 0.20 0.88
C LEU A 48 3.28 1.03 0.49
N ILE A 49 3.27 1.64 -0.70
CA ILE A 49 4.35 2.51 -1.16
C ILE A 49 4.56 3.70 -0.22
N MET A 50 3.48 4.35 0.18
CA MET A 50 3.56 5.48 1.12
C MET A 50 4.19 5.08 2.45
N ALA A 51 3.81 3.95 3.01
CA ALA A 51 4.37 3.44 4.26
C ALA A 51 5.85 3.07 4.13
N LEU A 52 6.22 2.34 3.08
CA LEU A 52 7.59 1.86 2.88
C LEU A 52 8.59 2.96 2.50
N LYS A 53 8.16 3.97 1.73
CA LYS A 53 9.03 5.10 1.33
C LYS A 53 9.14 6.19 2.40
N ASN A 54 8.29 6.20 3.42
CA ASN A 54 8.28 7.25 4.45
C ASN A 54 8.38 6.66 5.87
N PRO A 55 9.53 6.06 6.24
CA PRO A 55 9.73 5.49 7.57
C PRO A 55 9.43 6.51 8.68
N GLY A 56 8.71 6.06 9.70
CA GLY A 56 8.35 6.91 10.85
C GLY A 56 7.15 7.84 10.63
N LYS A 57 6.60 7.93 9.40
CA LYS A 57 5.43 8.77 9.12
C LYS A 57 4.12 8.12 9.51
N TYR A 58 4.00 6.83 9.30
CA TYR A 58 2.78 6.06 9.59
C TYR A 58 3.02 5.08 10.72
N VAL A 59 2.05 4.91 11.60
CA VAL A 59 2.12 3.96 12.72
C VAL A 59 1.64 2.57 12.33
N SER A 60 0.85 2.47 11.27
CA SER A 60 0.35 1.21 10.71
C SER A 60 -0.12 1.42 9.26
N VAL A 61 -0.14 0.36 8.49
CA VAL A 61 -0.65 0.34 7.11
C VAL A 61 -1.57 -0.83 6.89
N SER A 62 -2.66 -0.62 6.14
CA SER A 62 -3.50 -1.74 5.72
C SER A 62 -3.90 -1.64 4.25
N ALA A 63 -4.22 -2.79 3.64
CA ALA A 63 -4.63 -2.82 2.25
C ALA A 63 -5.63 -3.93 1.96
N PHE A 64 -6.60 -3.63 1.10
CA PHE A 64 -7.52 -4.60 0.51
C PHE A 64 -7.08 -4.91 -0.91
N ALA A 65 -6.85 -6.19 -1.20
CA ALA A 65 -6.50 -6.68 -2.53
C ALA A 65 -5.46 -5.81 -3.27
N PRO A 66 -4.31 -5.48 -2.65
CA PRO A 66 -3.32 -4.59 -3.25
C PRO A 66 -2.58 -5.24 -4.41
N ILE A 67 -2.15 -4.44 -5.38
CA ILE A 67 -1.12 -4.85 -6.35
C ILE A 67 0.24 -4.72 -5.64
N VAL A 68 0.87 -5.83 -5.28
CA VAL A 68 2.06 -5.78 -4.41
C VAL A 68 3.40 -5.84 -5.14
N ASN A 69 3.39 -6.39 -6.37
CA ASN A 69 4.61 -6.61 -7.16
C ASN A 69 4.43 -6.11 -8.60
N PRO A 70 4.14 -4.80 -8.79
CA PRO A 70 3.78 -4.24 -10.08
C PRO A 70 4.85 -4.40 -11.16
N THR A 71 6.13 -4.51 -10.79
CA THR A 71 7.22 -4.73 -11.74
C THR A 71 7.13 -6.10 -12.46
N GLN A 72 6.42 -7.06 -11.88
CA GLN A 72 6.32 -8.43 -12.39
C GLN A 72 4.92 -8.80 -12.91
N VAL A 73 4.00 -7.84 -12.98
CA VAL A 73 2.61 -8.11 -13.43
C VAL A 73 2.22 -7.18 -14.58
N PRO A 74 1.36 -7.64 -15.51
CA PRO A 74 1.03 -6.89 -16.73
C PRO A 74 0.49 -5.48 -16.48
N TRP A 75 -0.37 -5.30 -15.48
CA TRP A 75 -0.92 -3.97 -15.16
C TRP A 75 0.15 -3.01 -14.67
N GLY A 76 1.02 -3.48 -13.80
CA GLY A 76 2.10 -2.66 -13.26
C GLY A 76 3.12 -2.30 -14.33
N GLN A 77 3.56 -3.25 -15.15
CA GLN A 77 4.49 -3.01 -16.24
C GLN A 77 3.92 -1.98 -17.24
N LYS A 78 2.65 -2.14 -17.65
CA LYS A 78 1.99 -1.18 -18.52
C LYS A 78 1.92 0.23 -17.89
N ALA A 79 1.55 0.31 -16.61
CA ALA A 79 1.45 1.58 -15.90
C ALA A 79 2.83 2.24 -15.79
N PHE A 80 3.83 1.49 -15.36
CA PHE A 80 5.18 2.01 -15.17
C PHE A 80 5.84 2.44 -16.48
N THR A 81 5.69 1.68 -17.57
CA THR A 81 6.16 2.11 -18.89
C THR A 81 5.56 3.48 -19.26
N ASN A 82 4.26 3.68 -19.03
CA ASN A 82 3.59 4.92 -19.40
C ASN A 82 3.92 6.11 -18.48
N TYR A 83 4.09 5.87 -17.17
CA TYR A 83 4.28 6.94 -16.18
C TYR A 83 5.74 7.20 -15.83
N LEU A 84 6.58 6.16 -15.83
CA LEU A 84 7.99 6.24 -15.39
C LEU A 84 8.97 6.07 -16.56
N GLY A 85 8.46 5.66 -17.73
CA GLY A 85 9.29 5.31 -18.89
C GLY A 85 9.83 3.88 -18.83
N GLU A 86 10.72 3.54 -19.74
CA GLU A 86 11.24 2.17 -19.94
C GLU A 86 12.39 1.78 -18.99
N ASP A 87 12.82 2.68 -18.12
CA ASP A 87 13.88 2.42 -17.14
C ASP A 87 13.36 1.58 -15.97
N GLU A 88 13.46 0.27 -16.09
CA GLU A 88 12.99 -0.69 -15.08
C GLU A 88 13.67 -0.51 -13.70
N ALA A 89 14.85 0.08 -13.64
CA ALA A 89 15.50 0.38 -12.37
C ALA A 89 14.68 1.39 -11.54
N LYS A 90 14.02 2.34 -12.21
CA LYS A 90 13.12 3.30 -11.56
C LYS A 90 11.83 2.65 -11.04
N TRP A 91 11.38 1.56 -11.67
CA TRP A 91 10.17 0.87 -11.26
C TRP A 91 10.30 0.25 -9.87
N GLN A 92 11.52 -0.22 -9.51
CA GLN A 92 11.80 -0.81 -8.19
C GLN A 92 11.50 0.16 -7.04
N GLU A 93 11.62 1.47 -7.29
CA GLU A 93 11.29 2.50 -6.29
C GLU A 93 9.79 2.60 -6.01
N TRP A 94 8.96 1.95 -6.81
CA TRP A 94 7.50 1.96 -6.74
C TRP A 94 6.92 0.55 -6.66
N ASP A 95 7.73 -0.43 -6.30
CA ASP A 95 7.32 -1.81 -6.06
C ASP A 95 7.40 -2.13 -4.57
N SER A 96 6.27 -2.50 -3.95
CA SER A 96 6.24 -2.70 -2.50
C SER A 96 7.06 -3.90 -2.04
N CYS A 97 7.17 -4.95 -2.85
CA CYS A 97 8.02 -6.08 -2.52
C CYS A 97 9.51 -5.71 -2.61
N ALA A 98 9.91 -4.99 -3.66
CA ALA A 98 11.27 -4.50 -3.82
C ALA A 98 11.67 -3.53 -2.70
N LEU A 99 10.80 -2.58 -2.37
CA LEU A 99 11.02 -1.63 -1.28
C LEU A 99 11.13 -2.34 0.07
N MET A 100 10.27 -3.30 0.36
CA MET A 100 10.33 -4.08 1.60
C MET A 100 11.65 -4.84 1.71
N LEU A 101 12.08 -5.50 0.64
CA LEU A 101 13.36 -6.21 0.61
C LEU A 101 14.58 -5.29 0.76
N ALA A 102 14.50 -4.07 0.28
CA ALA A 102 15.56 -3.06 0.43
C ALA A 102 15.54 -2.36 1.80
N SER A 103 14.40 -2.39 2.53
CA SER A 103 14.23 -1.69 3.80
C SER A 103 14.92 -2.40 4.96
N SER A 104 15.24 -1.61 6.02
CA SER A 104 15.65 -2.15 7.31
C SER A 104 14.44 -2.59 8.13
N SER A 105 14.54 -3.72 8.82
CA SER A 105 13.51 -4.19 9.77
C SER A 105 13.28 -3.21 10.93
N ALA A 106 14.25 -2.35 11.23
CA ALA A 106 14.08 -1.28 12.22
C ALA A 106 13.00 -0.25 11.83
N ASN A 107 12.65 -0.18 10.55
CA ASN A 107 11.59 0.70 10.02
C ASN A 107 10.24 -0.04 9.86
N ALA A 108 10.18 -1.31 10.27
CA ALA A 108 8.97 -2.11 10.09
C ALA A 108 7.83 -1.59 10.96
N ILE A 109 6.67 -1.44 10.34
CA ILE A 109 5.42 -1.07 11.01
C ILE A 109 4.39 -2.18 10.82
N PRO A 110 3.41 -2.32 11.71
CA PRO A 110 2.32 -3.27 11.57
C PRO A 110 1.59 -3.10 10.24
N MET A 111 1.39 -4.22 9.54
CA MET A 111 0.77 -4.27 8.22
C MET A 111 -0.35 -5.31 8.21
N LEU A 112 -1.55 -4.92 7.77
CA LEU A 112 -2.70 -5.81 7.57
C LEU A 112 -3.09 -5.82 6.10
N VAL A 113 -3.15 -7.00 5.49
CA VAL A 113 -3.60 -7.18 4.11
C VAL A 113 -4.71 -8.21 4.06
N ASP A 114 -5.85 -7.84 3.49
CA ASP A 114 -6.94 -8.76 3.17
C ASP A 114 -7.01 -9.00 1.67
N GLN A 115 -7.21 -10.28 1.30
CA GLN A 115 -7.33 -10.71 -0.08
C GLN A 115 -8.45 -11.74 -0.22
N GLY A 116 -9.39 -11.50 -1.13
CA GLY A 116 -10.42 -12.49 -1.48
C GLY A 116 -9.84 -13.61 -2.34
N ASP A 117 -10.19 -14.87 -2.08
CA ASP A 117 -9.71 -16.01 -2.86
C ASP A 117 -10.50 -16.23 -4.18
N ALA A 118 -11.70 -15.63 -4.29
CA ALA A 118 -12.48 -15.60 -5.53
C ALA A 118 -12.18 -14.38 -6.41
N ASP A 119 -11.17 -13.59 -6.04
CA ASP A 119 -10.76 -12.41 -6.81
C ASP A 119 -10.14 -12.82 -8.15
N GLN A 120 -10.77 -12.40 -9.24
CA GLN A 120 -10.35 -12.72 -10.60
C GLN A 120 -8.94 -12.19 -10.96
N PHE A 121 -8.43 -11.21 -10.23
CA PHE A 121 -7.11 -10.61 -10.42
C PHE A 121 -6.03 -11.22 -9.56
N LEU A 122 -6.38 -12.10 -8.62
CA LEU A 122 -5.51 -12.67 -7.61
C LEU A 122 -4.20 -13.22 -8.19
N ALA A 123 -4.31 -14.15 -9.13
CA ALA A 123 -3.14 -14.84 -9.69
C ALA A 123 -2.34 -13.97 -10.68
N GLY A 124 -3.04 -13.18 -11.50
CA GLY A 124 -2.41 -12.46 -12.61
C GLY A 124 -1.85 -11.08 -12.26
N GLN A 125 -2.38 -10.45 -11.21
CA GLN A 125 -2.09 -9.03 -10.94
C GLN A 125 -1.75 -8.74 -9.46
N LEU A 126 -2.38 -9.39 -8.49
CA LEU A 126 -2.28 -9.00 -7.09
C LEU A 126 -1.15 -9.71 -6.34
N GLN A 127 -1.05 -11.02 -6.50
CA GLN A 127 0.05 -11.86 -6.01
C GLN A 127 0.44 -11.68 -4.53
N PRO A 128 -0.49 -11.68 -3.56
CA PRO A 128 -0.20 -11.36 -2.15
C PRO A 128 0.85 -12.26 -1.51
N ALA A 129 1.02 -13.48 -2.01
CA ALA A 129 2.03 -14.42 -1.54
C ALA A 129 3.47 -13.90 -1.72
N VAL A 130 3.72 -13.06 -2.75
CA VAL A 130 5.04 -12.45 -2.98
C VAL A 130 5.36 -11.45 -1.86
N LEU A 131 4.37 -10.66 -1.45
CA LEU A 131 4.52 -9.74 -0.32
C LEU A 131 4.74 -10.50 1.00
N ALA A 132 4.01 -11.59 1.22
CA ALA A 132 4.17 -12.43 2.41
C ALA A 132 5.59 -13.02 2.50
N GLU A 133 6.14 -13.47 1.38
CA GLU A 133 7.51 -13.98 1.34
C GLU A 133 8.54 -12.86 1.59
N ALA A 134 8.37 -11.68 1.00
CA ALA A 134 9.23 -10.54 1.27
C ALA A 134 9.18 -10.13 2.76
N ALA A 135 7.98 -10.11 3.34
CA ALA A 135 7.78 -9.80 4.76
C ALA A 135 8.48 -10.84 5.67
N ARG A 136 8.36 -12.13 5.35
CA ARG A 136 9.05 -13.21 6.08
C ARG A 136 10.57 -13.05 6.03
N GLN A 137 11.14 -12.70 4.88
CA GLN A 137 12.59 -12.51 4.72
C GLN A 137 13.12 -11.32 5.51
N LYS A 138 12.28 -10.33 5.78
CA LYS A 138 12.65 -9.08 6.45
C LYS A 138 12.13 -8.98 7.89
N ASP A 139 11.54 -10.05 8.43
CA ASP A 139 10.86 -10.06 9.74
C ASP A 139 9.85 -8.90 9.87
N TRP A 140 9.13 -8.59 8.78
CA TRP A 140 8.13 -7.52 8.77
C TRP A 140 6.83 -8.00 9.41
N PRO A 141 6.22 -7.25 10.35
CA PRO A 141 5.00 -7.67 11.03
C PRO A 141 3.78 -7.55 10.09
N LEU A 142 3.68 -8.47 9.14
CA LEU A 142 2.57 -8.59 8.20
C LEU A 142 1.56 -9.63 8.68
N THR A 143 0.29 -9.21 8.75
CA THR A 143 -0.87 -10.11 8.82
C THR A 143 -1.52 -10.14 7.44
N LEU A 144 -1.37 -11.25 6.72
CA LEU A 144 -2.08 -11.51 5.46
C LEU A 144 -3.24 -12.45 5.74
N ARG A 145 -4.47 -12.02 5.43
CA ARG A 145 -5.68 -12.83 5.58
C ARG A 145 -6.26 -13.13 4.20
N ILE A 146 -6.55 -14.39 3.95
CA ILE A 146 -7.28 -14.83 2.75
C ILE A 146 -8.75 -15.02 3.13
N GLN A 147 -9.62 -14.31 2.47
CA GLN A 147 -11.07 -14.28 2.76
C GLN A 147 -11.82 -15.17 1.77
N PRO A 148 -12.34 -16.34 2.22
CA PRO A 148 -12.97 -17.31 1.34
C PRO A 148 -14.24 -16.77 0.66
N GLY A 149 -14.33 -16.95 -0.66
CA GLY A 149 -15.50 -16.60 -1.48
C GLY A 149 -15.63 -15.12 -1.81
N TYR A 150 -14.72 -14.27 -1.36
CA TYR A 150 -14.75 -12.84 -1.69
C TYR A 150 -13.98 -12.54 -2.97
N ASP A 151 -14.56 -11.65 -3.76
CA ASP A 151 -14.02 -11.13 -5.02
C ASP A 151 -13.36 -9.74 -4.82
N HIS A 152 -13.15 -9.00 -5.91
CA HIS A 152 -12.55 -7.65 -5.90
C HIS A 152 -13.57 -6.53 -5.66
N SER A 153 -14.76 -6.83 -5.18
CA SER A 153 -15.86 -5.87 -5.07
C SER A 153 -15.82 -5.05 -3.78
N TYR A 154 -16.64 -3.99 -3.74
CA TYR A 154 -16.83 -3.20 -2.53
C TYR A 154 -17.52 -3.97 -1.39
N TYR A 155 -18.23 -5.07 -1.67
CA TYR A 155 -18.77 -5.96 -0.64
C TYR A 155 -17.67 -6.61 0.19
N PHE A 156 -16.57 -6.99 -0.45
CA PHE A 156 -15.37 -7.46 0.23
C PHE A 156 -14.86 -6.42 1.23
N ILE A 157 -14.68 -5.17 0.79
CA ILE A 157 -14.22 -4.07 1.66
C ILE A 157 -15.23 -3.84 2.79
N ALA A 158 -16.52 -3.74 2.47
CA ALA A 158 -17.57 -3.48 3.45
C ALA A 158 -17.64 -4.55 4.57
N SER A 159 -17.29 -5.80 4.22
CA SER A 159 -17.30 -6.91 5.19
C SER A 159 -16.15 -6.84 6.20
N PHE A 160 -15.03 -6.24 5.85
CA PHE A 160 -13.82 -6.28 6.69
C PHE A 160 -13.27 -4.91 7.07
N ILE A 161 -13.88 -3.81 6.64
CA ILE A 161 -13.38 -2.46 6.93
C ILE A 161 -13.34 -2.17 8.43
N GLU A 162 -14.26 -2.71 9.21
CA GLU A 162 -14.27 -2.54 10.65
C GLU A 162 -13.03 -3.15 11.31
N ASP A 163 -12.58 -4.31 10.84
CA ASP A 163 -11.34 -4.94 11.32
C ASP A 163 -10.12 -4.07 11.04
N HIS A 164 -10.06 -3.47 9.83
CA HIS A 164 -8.98 -2.54 9.47
C HIS A 164 -9.00 -1.27 10.32
N LEU A 165 -10.19 -0.72 10.61
CA LEU A 165 -10.33 0.43 11.49
C LEU A 165 -9.90 0.09 12.92
N ARG A 166 -10.26 -1.06 13.45
CA ARG A 166 -9.81 -1.54 14.77
C ARG A 166 -8.31 -1.74 14.81
N PHE A 167 -7.75 -2.40 13.81
CA PHE A 167 -6.30 -2.56 13.66
C PHE A 167 -5.57 -1.22 13.71
N HIS A 168 -6.03 -0.22 12.95
CA HIS A 168 -5.43 1.11 12.98
C HIS A 168 -5.61 1.82 14.33
N ALA A 169 -6.79 1.69 14.95
CA ALA A 169 -7.07 2.29 16.26
C ALA A 169 -6.13 1.74 17.35
N GLU A 170 -5.87 0.44 17.38
CA GLU A 170 -4.91 -0.18 18.29
C GLU A 170 -3.51 0.44 18.20
N HIS A 171 -3.08 0.79 16.99
CA HIS A 171 -1.76 1.38 16.75
C HIS A 171 -1.72 2.91 16.82
N LEU A 172 -2.87 3.59 16.70
CA LEU A 172 -2.97 5.03 16.85
C LEU A 172 -3.06 5.47 18.31
N PHE A 173 -3.72 4.68 19.16
CA PHE A 173 -4.03 5.04 20.55
C PHE A 173 -3.27 4.21 21.59
N GLY A 174 -2.56 3.17 21.16
CA GLY A 174 -1.72 2.29 22.00
C GLY A 174 -0.26 2.82 22.10
#